data_03c1537d892b0b781d74b8cbf4a28fbe
#
_entry.id   03c1537d892b0b781d74b8cbf4a28fbe
#
_cell.length_a   1.000
_cell.length_b   1.000
_cell.length_c   1.000
_cell.angle_alpha   90.00
_cell.angle_beta   90.00
_cell.angle_gamma   90.00
#
_symmetry.space_group_name_H-M   'P 1'
#
loop_
_entity.id
_entity.type
_entity.pdbx_description
1 polymer ?
#
loop_
_entity_poly.entity_id
_entity_poly.type
_entity_poly.pdbx_seq_one_letter_code
_entity_poly.pdbx_strand_id
1 'polypeptide(L)'
;MLFAHDTECALVAAAALVNTAGPDREGLPDVAALDGFFTAHSWTGRHEHTDAELREVRALRSRLRRLWDVDIDELVAIVNALLRDSHALPQLIRHDDEPYHLHAVPRDAPLATRMAVEAAMAMADLVRTGELGRLRTCEHPDCDNVLVDLSKNRSRRFCDAGCGNRAAVTAYRARRAASHS
;
A
#
# COMPACT_ATOMS: atom_id res chain seq x y z
N MET A 1 6.40 -5.13 17.09
CA MET A 1 6.32 -4.20 15.96
C MET A 1 7.60 -4.40 15.16
N LEU A 2 7.51 -4.59 13.87
CA LEU A 2 8.65 -4.92 13.01
C LEU A 2 9.34 -3.64 12.52
N PHE A 3 8.53 -2.64 12.19
CA PHE A 3 8.93 -1.31 11.78
C PHE A 3 8.34 -0.27 12.71
N ALA A 4 8.69 1.00 12.52
CA ALA A 4 7.97 2.09 13.15
C ALA A 4 6.50 2.08 12.70
N HIS A 5 5.60 2.58 13.54
CA HIS A 5 4.15 2.53 13.28
C HIS A 5 3.76 3.24 11.99
N ASP A 6 4.34 4.41 11.73
CA ASP A 6 4.15 5.18 10.51
C ASP A 6 4.59 4.41 9.26
N THR A 7 5.73 3.71 9.31
CA THR A 7 6.20 2.83 8.24
C THR A 7 5.20 1.70 7.95
N GLU A 8 4.69 1.00 9.00
CA GLU A 8 3.70 -0.07 8.81
C GLU A 8 2.39 0.46 8.21
N CYS A 9 1.90 1.60 8.69
CA CYS A 9 0.70 2.26 8.15
C CYS A 9 0.88 2.67 6.68
N ALA A 10 2.01 3.29 6.33
CA ALA A 10 2.30 3.71 4.97
C ALA A 10 2.39 2.53 3.98
N LEU A 11 3.01 1.41 4.39
CA LEU A 11 3.07 0.19 3.59
C LEU A 11 1.69 -0.40 3.33
N VAL A 12 0.84 -0.46 4.36
CA VAL A 12 -0.55 -0.96 4.23
C VAL A 12 -1.38 -0.04 3.34
N ALA A 13 -1.28 1.28 3.52
CA ALA A 13 -1.99 2.25 2.71
C ALA A 13 -1.54 2.21 1.24
N ALA A 14 -0.25 2.06 0.97
CA ALA A 14 0.29 1.93 -0.39
C ALA A 14 -0.25 0.66 -1.08
N ALA A 15 -0.24 -0.49 -0.41
CA ALA A 15 -0.82 -1.72 -0.95
C ALA A 15 -2.33 -1.59 -1.20
N ALA A 16 -3.06 -0.98 -0.26
CA ALA A 16 -4.49 -0.74 -0.40
C ALA A 16 -4.79 0.17 -1.59
N LEU A 17 -4.01 1.27 -1.77
CA LEU A 17 -4.18 2.19 -2.89
C LEU A 17 -3.94 1.49 -4.23
N VAL A 18 -2.89 0.70 -4.35
CA VAL A 18 -2.61 -0.11 -5.55
C VAL A 18 -3.78 -1.04 -5.86
N ASN A 19 -4.33 -1.71 -4.85
CA ASN A 19 -5.42 -2.66 -5.00
C ASN A 19 -6.77 -2.02 -5.32
N THR A 20 -6.90 -0.70 -5.29
CA THR A 20 -8.10 -0.02 -5.81
C THR A 20 -8.18 -0.06 -7.35
N ALA A 21 -7.07 -0.35 -8.04
CA ALA A 21 -7.03 -0.54 -9.50
C ALA A 21 -7.12 -2.04 -9.81
N GLY A 22 -8.31 -2.59 -9.93
CA GLY A 22 -8.51 -3.98 -10.36
C GLY A 22 -8.88 -4.09 -11.84
N PRO A 23 -8.71 -5.28 -12.47
CA PRO A 23 -9.03 -5.47 -13.88
C PRO A 23 -10.52 -5.24 -14.19
N ASP A 24 -11.40 -5.64 -13.29
CA ASP A 24 -12.86 -5.56 -13.47
C ASP A 24 -13.53 -4.55 -12.55
N ARG A 25 -12.76 -3.82 -11.75
CA ARG A 25 -13.29 -2.93 -10.73
C ARG A 25 -12.41 -1.72 -10.46
N GLU A 26 -12.99 -0.53 -10.58
CA GLU A 26 -12.40 0.71 -10.07
C GLU A 26 -12.83 0.89 -8.60
N GLY A 27 -11.87 0.82 -7.67
CA GLY A 27 -12.12 0.96 -6.24
C GLY A 27 -12.25 2.40 -5.75
N LEU A 28 -11.82 3.36 -6.58
CA LEU A 28 -12.00 4.80 -6.33
C LEU A 28 -12.83 5.41 -7.48
N PRO A 29 -14.11 5.04 -7.65
CA PRO A 29 -14.92 5.49 -8.80
C PRO A 29 -15.22 6.99 -8.80
N ASP A 30 -15.21 7.64 -7.64
CA ASP A 30 -15.57 9.04 -7.45
C ASP A 30 -14.83 9.66 -6.25
N VAL A 31 -15.05 10.94 -6.01
CA VAL A 31 -14.47 11.70 -4.90
C VAL A 31 -14.90 11.13 -3.56
N ALA A 32 -16.15 10.70 -3.40
CA ALA A 32 -16.64 10.14 -2.15
C ALA A 32 -15.90 8.84 -1.77
N ALA A 33 -15.54 8.02 -2.75
CA ALA A 33 -14.71 6.84 -2.53
C ALA A 33 -13.28 7.21 -2.11
N LEU A 34 -12.71 8.29 -2.66
CA LEU A 34 -11.41 8.82 -2.22
C LEU A 34 -11.50 9.36 -0.78
N ASP A 35 -12.57 10.07 -0.42
CA ASP A 35 -12.81 10.55 0.96
C ASP A 35 -12.90 9.36 1.94
N GLY A 36 -13.58 8.30 1.55
CA GLY A 36 -13.63 7.05 2.31
C GLY A 36 -12.25 6.41 2.48
N PHE A 37 -11.44 6.37 1.42
CA PHE A 37 -10.08 5.86 1.47
C PHE A 37 -9.19 6.71 2.38
N PHE A 38 -9.26 8.04 2.26
CA PHE A 38 -8.54 9.00 3.10
C PHE A 38 -8.82 8.73 4.59
N THR A 39 -10.09 8.60 4.95
CA THR A 39 -10.53 8.34 6.32
C THR A 39 -10.11 6.96 6.82
N ALA A 40 -10.29 5.92 6.01
CA ALA A 40 -9.98 4.53 6.38
C ALA A 40 -8.49 4.29 6.66
N HIS A 41 -7.60 5.08 6.04
CA HIS A 41 -6.17 5.00 6.25
C HIS A 41 -5.61 6.14 7.12
N SER A 42 -6.48 6.84 7.86
CA SER A 42 -6.11 7.89 8.82
C SER A 42 -5.22 8.99 8.21
N TRP A 43 -5.41 9.29 6.93
CA TRP A 43 -4.72 10.39 6.30
C TRP A 43 -5.12 11.72 6.95
N THR A 44 -4.17 12.64 7.07
CA THR A 44 -4.37 13.98 7.64
C THR A 44 -3.83 15.06 6.71
N GLY A 45 -4.11 16.34 6.98
CA GLY A 45 -3.64 17.45 6.16
C GLY A 45 -4.58 17.76 4.99
N ARG A 46 -4.07 18.46 3.96
CA ARG A 46 -4.86 18.94 2.83
C ARG A 46 -5.57 17.82 2.08
N HIS A 47 -6.85 17.97 1.86
CA HIS A 47 -7.69 17.13 1.02
C HIS A 47 -8.70 18.03 0.29
N GLU A 48 -8.65 18.04 -1.03
CA GLU A 48 -9.36 19.05 -1.84
C GLU A 48 -10.80 18.63 -2.20
N HIS A 49 -11.12 17.36 -2.07
CA HIS A 49 -12.42 16.78 -2.44
C HIS A 49 -12.80 17.10 -3.90
N THR A 50 -11.83 16.98 -4.83
CA THR A 50 -12.02 17.33 -6.24
C THR A 50 -11.72 16.16 -7.16
N ASP A 51 -12.31 16.18 -8.36
CA ASP A 51 -11.98 15.22 -9.44
C ASP A 51 -10.52 15.35 -9.90
N ALA A 52 -9.89 16.53 -9.75
CA ALA A 52 -8.48 16.70 -10.08
C ALA A 52 -7.60 15.90 -9.13
N GLU A 53 -7.81 16.04 -7.83
CA GLU A 53 -7.11 15.26 -6.80
C GLU A 53 -7.34 13.75 -6.98
N LEU A 54 -8.59 13.33 -7.25
CA LEU A 54 -8.91 11.93 -7.54
C LEU A 54 -8.11 11.39 -8.74
N ARG A 55 -7.99 12.18 -9.83
CA ARG A 55 -7.17 11.77 -11.00
C ARG A 55 -5.69 11.63 -10.64
N GLU A 56 -5.13 12.54 -9.86
CA GLU A 56 -3.73 12.49 -9.40
C GLU A 56 -3.47 11.24 -8.54
N VAL A 57 -4.36 10.94 -7.58
CA VAL A 57 -4.26 9.75 -6.74
C VAL A 57 -4.39 8.48 -7.57
N ARG A 58 -5.32 8.43 -8.52
CA ARG A 58 -5.45 7.28 -9.45
C ARG A 58 -4.19 7.09 -10.30
N ALA A 59 -3.59 8.17 -10.80
CA ALA A 59 -2.37 8.12 -11.61
C ALA A 59 -1.16 7.58 -10.84
N LEU A 60 -1.12 7.78 -9.52
CA LEU A 60 -0.05 7.26 -8.67
C LEU A 60 -0.04 5.73 -8.60
N ARG A 61 -1.19 5.05 -8.71
CA ARG A 61 -1.35 3.60 -8.49
C ARG A 61 -0.43 2.74 -9.35
N SER A 62 -0.32 3.04 -10.63
CA SER A 62 0.54 2.29 -11.55
C SER A 62 2.03 2.44 -11.22
N ARG A 63 2.44 3.63 -10.75
CA ARG A 63 3.81 3.89 -10.31
C ARG A 63 4.13 3.11 -9.03
N LEU A 64 3.20 3.09 -8.06
CA LEU A 64 3.37 2.32 -6.83
C LEU A 64 3.30 0.81 -7.08
N ARG A 65 2.45 0.33 -8.00
CA ARG A 65 2.35 -1.10 -8.33
C ARG A 65 3.70 -1.70 -8.69
N ARG A 66 4.53 -0.97 -9.43
CA ARG A 66 5.86 -1.43 -9.84
C ARG A 66 6.76 -1.81 -8.68
N LEU A 67 6.57 -1.22 -7.48
CA LEU A 67 7.35 -1.54 -6.29
C LEU A 67 7.21 -3.01 -5.83
N TRP A 68 6.17 -3.72 -6.30
CA TRP A 68 5.98 -5.15 -6.03
C TRP A 68 6.48 -6.07 -7.15
N ASP A 69 6.72 -5.50 -8.33
CA ASP A 69 6.93 -6.29 -9.56
C ASP A 69 8.38 -6.25 -10.08
N VAL A 70 9.24 -5.41 -9.48
CA VAL A 70 10.61 -5.15 -9.96
C VAL A 70 11.67 -5.71 -9.01
N ASP A 71 12.91 -5.81 -9.48
CA ASP A 71 14.06 -6.14 -8.64
C ASP A 71 14.46 -4.98 -7.70
N ILE A 72 15.41 -5.23 -6.81
CA ILE A 72 15.83 -4.26 -5.79
C ILE A 72 16.43 -2.98 -6.41
N ASP A 73 17.20 -3.09 -7.49
CA ASP A 73 17.88 -1.93 -8.07
C ASP A 73 16.87 -1.00 -8.76
N GLU A 74 15.90 -1.56 -9.47
CA GLU A 74 14.79 -0.82 -10.05
C GLU A 74 13.87 -0.25 -8.98
N LEU A 75 13.57 -0.98 -7.91
CA LEU A 75 12.79 -0.49 -6.77
C LEU A 75 13.46 0.73 -6.15
N VAL A 76 14.76 0.67 -5.87
CA VAL A 76 15.53 1.79 -5.32
C VAL A 76 15.51 2.99 -6.27
N ALA A 77 15.61 2.76 -7.58
CA ALA A 77 15.51 3.83 -8.57
C ALA A 77 14.14 4.52 -8.54
N ILE A 78 13.04 3.75 -8.42
CA ILE A 78 11.68 4.27 -8.30
C ILE A 78 11.50 5.06 -7.01
N VAL A 79 11.94 4.51 -5.87
CA VAL A 79 11.88 5.17 -4.55
C VAL A 79 12.62 6.50 -4.58
N ASN A 80 13.86 6.51 -5.07
CA ASN A 80 14.65 7.72 -5.18
C ASN A 80 14.03 8.77 -6.12
N ALA A 81 13.38 8.33 -7.20
CA ALA A 81 12.65 9.23 -8.10
C ALA A 81 11.42 9.84 -7.41
N LEU A 82 10.62 9.03 -6.68
CA LEU A 82 9.47 9.53 -5.90
C LEU A 82 9.88 10.62 -4.90
N LEU A 83 10.97 10.38 -4.14
CA LEU A 83 11.48 11.34 -3.15
C LEU A 83 12.02 12.62 -3.81
N ARG A 84 12.82 12.49 -4.86
CA ARG A 84 13.42 13.62 -5.57
C ARG A 84 12.37 14.50 -6.26
N ASP A 85 11.44 13.89 -7.00
CA ASP A 85 10.39 14.60 -7.76
C ASP A 85 9.46 15.37 -6.82
N SER A 86 9.30 14.89 -5.59
CA SER A 86 8.51 15.52 -4.53
C SER A 86 9.30 16.52 -3.66
N HIS A 87 10.58 16.72 -3.93
CA HIS A 87 11.48 17.52 -3.09
C HIS A 87 11.40 17.13 -1.61
N ALA A 88 11.36 15.82 -1.34
CA ALA A 88 11.18 15.28 -0.01
C ALA A 88 12.35 15.65 0.93
N LEU A 89 12.02 16.27 2.07
CA LEU A 89 12.97 16.67 3.12
C LEU A 89 12.52 16.08 4.46
N PRO A 90 12.98 14.87 4.84
CA PRO A 90 12.53 14.20 6.05
C PRO A 90 12.79 15.02 7.31
N GLN A 91 11.75 15.17 8.12
CA GLN A 91 11.78 15.87 9.40
C GLN A 91 11.02 15.09 10.46
N LEU A 92 11.54 15.05 11.68
CA LEU A 92 10.81 14.52 12.83
C LEU A 92 9.80 15.56 13.31
N ILE A 93 8.54 15.23 13.27
CA ILE A 93 7.45 16.08 13.77
C ILE A 93 6.57 15.32 14.75
N ARG A 94 5.77 16.06 15.50
CA ARG A 94 4.74 15.52 16.40
C ARG A 94 3.48 16.36 16.28
N HIS A 95 2.34 15.73 16.05
CA HIS A 95 1.02 16.35 16.01
C HIS A 95 -0.07 15.34 16.42
N ASP A 96 -1.26 15.81 16.70
CA ASP A 96 -2.46 15.00 16.92
C ASP A 96 -2.29 13.90 18.02
N ASP A 97 -1.51 14.19 19.08
CA ASP A 97 -1.14 13.27 20.19
C ASP A 97 -0.32 12.03 19.76
N GLU A 98 0.11 11.94 18.52
CA GLU A 98 0.99 10.88 18.04
C GLU A 98 2.45 11.09 18.51
N PRO A 99 3.25 10.02 18.72
CA PRO A 99 4.67 10.15 18.99
C PRO A 99 5.41 10.81 17.83
N TYR A 100 6.68 11.18 18.03
CA TYR A 100 7.52 11.70 16.95
C TYR A 100 7.59 10.69 15.80
N HIS A 101 7.28 11.15 14.59
CA HIS A 101 7.32 10.40 13.37
C HIS A 101 7.88 11.25 12.21
N LEU A 102 8.21 10.60 11.08
CA LEU A 102 8.81 11.29 9.94
C LEU A 102 7.75 11.80 8.98
N HIS A 103 7.83 13.10 8.67
CA HIS A 103 7.22 13.67 7.47
C HIS A 103 8.31 14.22 6.57
N ALA A 104 8.14 14.08 5.26
CA ALA A 104 9.15 14.57 4.31
C ALA A 104 8.60 15.60 3.32
N VAL A 105 7.31 15.92 3.40
CA VAL A 105 6.64 16.99 2.66
C VAL A 105 5.66 17.72 3.57
N PRO A 106 5.35 19.01 3.27
CA PRO A 106 4.38 19.78 4.05
C PRO A 106 2.98 19.14 4.09
N ARG A 107 2.24 19.35 5.17
CA ARG A 107 0.85 18.84 5.33
C ARG A 107 -0.14 19.41 4.30
N ASP A 108 0.16 20.56 3.70
CA ASP A 108 -0.60 21.22 2.64
C ASP A 108 -0.15 20.82 1.22
N ALA A 109 0.86 19.95 1.09
CA ALA A 109 1.21 19.37 -0.20
C ALA A 109 0.04 18.55 -0.79
N PRO A 110 -0.07 18.45 -2.14
CA PRO A 110 -1.09 17.62 -2.78
C PRO A 110 -1.17 16.21 -2.21
N LEU A 111 -2.38 15.65 -2.06
CA LEU A 111 -2.59 14.34 -1.44
C LEU A 111 -1.77 13.24 -2.13
N ALA A 112 -1.77 13.19 -3.47
CA ALA A 112 -1.00 12.20 -4.23
C ALA A 112 0.51 12.31 -3.95
N THR A 113 1.04 13.53 -3.78
CA THR A 113 2.45 13.76 -3.41
C THR A 113 2.75 13.21 -2.03
N ARG A 114 1.91 13.47 -1.04
CA ARG A 114 2.08 12.95 0.32
C ARG A 114 2.03 11.42 0.34
N MET A 115 1.05 10.82 -0.35
CA MET A 115 0.95 9.36 -0.49
C MET A 115 2.18 8.74 -1.16
N ALA A 116 2.70 9.38 -2.21
CA ALA A 116 3.91 8.92 -2.90
C ALA A 116 5.13 8.95 -2.00
N VAL A 117 5.31 10.02 -1.23
CA VAL A 117 6.48 10.20 -0.36
C VAL A 117 6.43 9.25 0.84
N GLU A 118 5.29 9.09 1.50
CA GLU A 118 5.16 8.14 2.60
C GLU A 118 5.39 6.69 2.14
N ALA A 119 4.82 6.31 1.00
CA ALA A 119 5.12 5.00 0.41
C ALA A 119 6.62 4.82 0.10
N ALA A 120 7.28 5.84 -0.48
CA ALA A 120 8.70 5.78 -0.81
C ALA A 120 9.57 5.66 0.44
N MET A 121 9.27 6.42 1.51
CA MET A 121 10.00 6.32 2.78
C MET A 121 9.84 4.95 3.42
N ALA A 122 8.63 4.41 3.44
CA ALA A 122 8.36 3.08 3.98
C ALA A 122 9.05 1.96 3.15
N MET A 123 9.13 2.10 1.83
CA MET A 123 9.90 1.18 0.98
C MET A 123 11.41 1.30 1.23
N ALA A 124 11.93 2.51 1.49
CA ALA A 124 13.33 2.69 1.87
C ALA A 124 13.67 1.94 3.17
N ASP A 125 12.75 1.90 4.15
CA ASP A 125 12.94 1.12 5.37
C ASP A 125 12.95 -0.39 5.10
N LEU A 126 12.11 -0.90 4.21
CA LEU A 126 12.15 -2.30 3.76
C LEU A 126 13.51 -2.66 3.13
N VAL A 127 14.03 -1.80 2.27
CA VAL A 127 15.35 -2.00 1.65
C VAL A 127 16.45 -2.03 2.71
N ARG A 128 16.48 -1.03 3.60
CA ARG A 128 17.52 -0.88 4.63
C ARG A 128 17.54 -2.02 5.64
N THR A 129 16.38 -2.61 5.92
CA THR A 129 16.25 -3.72 6.87
C THR A 129 16.35 -5.11 6.22
N GLY A 130 16.48 -5.18 4.89
CA GLY A 130 16.53 -6.45 4.16
C GLY A 130 15.18 -7.20 4.13
N GLU A 131 14.06 -6.48 4.27
CA GLU A 131 12.71 -7.05 4.46
C GLU A 131 11.85 -7.03 3.17
N LEU A 132 12.47 -6.87 1.99
CA LEU A 132 11.76 -6.83 0.69
C LEU A 132 10.90 -8.05 0.43
N GLY A 133 11.27 -9.23 0.95
CA GLY A 133 10.46 -10.44 0.84
C GLY A 133 9.07 -10.37 1.51
N ARG A 134 8.75 -9.24 2.17
CA ARG A 134 7.41 -8.95 2.70
C ARG A 134 6.48 -8.33 1.67
N LEU A 135 7.01 -7.79 0.58
CA LEU A 135 6.23 -7.38 -0.58
C LEU A 135 5.81 -8.62 -1.34
N ARG A 136 4.52 -8.91 -1.40
CA ARG A 136 4.00 -10.13 -2.00
C ARG A 136 2.78 -9.85 -2.86
N THR A 137 2.55 -10.70 -3.84
CA THR A 137 1.28 -10.78 -4.56
C THR A 137 0.40 -11.85 -3.92
N CYS A 138 -0.91 -11.66 -3.96
CA CYS A 138 -1.87 -12.62 -3.44
C CYS A 138 -1.72 -13.98 -4.12
N GLU A 139 -1.67 -15.06 -3.36
CA GLU A 139 -1.50 -16.42 -3.90
C GLU A 139 -2.82 -17.05 -4.41
N HIS A 140 -3.93 -16.31 -4.42
CA HIS A 140 -5.17 -16.81 -5.02
C HIS A 140 -5.08 -16.75 -6.55
N PRO A 141 -5.36 -17.82 -7.31
CA PRO A 141 -5.17 -17.88 -8.76
C PRO A 141 -5.82 -16.74 -9.56
N ASP A 142 -6.97 -16.25 -9.09
CA ASP A 142 -7.74 -15.21 -9.77
C ASP A 142 -7.60 -13.86 -9.04
N CYS A 143 -6.39 -13.51 -8.56
CA CYS A 143 -6.18 -12.27 -7.81
C CYS A 143 -4.77 -11.71 -7.96
N ASP A 144 -4.67 -10.54 -8.55
CA ASP A 144 -3.41 -9.80 -8.75
C ASP A 144 -3.14 -8.75 -7.65
N ASN A 145 -3.92 -8.77 -6.57
CA ASN A 145 -3.73 -7.83 -5.47
C ASN A 145 -2.35 -7.99 -4.82
N VAL A 146 -1.74 -6.88 -4.48
CA VAL A 146 -0.51 -6.85 -3.69
C VAL A 146 -0.82 -6.85 -2.20
N LEU A 147 0.14 -7.26 -1.40
CA LEU A 147 0.08 -7.20 0.05
C LEU A 147 1.46 -6.96 0.65
N VAL A 148 1.46 -6.50 1.89
CA VAL A 148 2.65 -6.48 2.73
C VAL A 148 2.46 -7.48 3.86
N ASP A 149 3.40 -8.40 4.01
CA ASP A 149 3.36 -9.41 5.06
C ASP A 149 4.02 -8.89 6.34
N LEU A 150 3.24 -8.23 7.19
CA LEU A 150 3.66 -7.75 8.50
C LEU A 150 3.57 -8.82 9.60
N SER A 151 3.23 -10.07 9.25
CA SER A 151 3.17 -11.16 10.21
C SER A 151 4.56 -11.52 10.73
N LYS A 152 4.63 -11.97 12.00
CA LYS A 152 5.89 -12.35 12.66
C LYS A 152 6.64 -13.46 11.88
N ASN A 153 5.90 -14.41 11.33
CA ASN A 153 6.45 -15.60 10.68
C ASN A 153 6.47 -15.51 9.15
N ARG A 154 6.23 -14.33 8.57
CA ARG A 154 6.12 -14.12 7.10
C ARG A 154 5.18 -15.12 6.43
N SER A 155 4.01 -15.35 7.02
CA SER A 155 3.07 -16.41 6.62
C SER A 155 1.83 -15.92 5.89
N ARG A 156 1.67 -14.62 5.70
CA ARG A 156 0.53 -14.04 5.00
C ARG A 156 0.62 -14.32 3.49
N ARG A 157 -0.35 -15.07 2.99
CA ARG A 157 -0.40 -15.52 1.59
C ARG A 157 -1.46 -14.80 0.75
N PHE A 158 -2.49 -14.26 1.40
CA PHE A 158 -3.67 -13.71 0.75
C PHE A 158 -3.90 -12.26 1.13
N CYS A 159 -4.44 -11.49 0.18
CA CYS A 159 -4.90 -10.12 0.41
C CYS A 159 -6.19 -10.10 1.26
N ASP A 160 -6.63 -8.88 1.66
CA ASP A 160 -7.82 -8.68 2.49
C ASP A 160 -9.16 -8.80 1.73
N ALA A 161 -9.14 -9.02 0.42
CA ALA A 161 -10.33 -9.15 -0.42
C ALA A 161 -11.04 -10.52 -0.30
N GLY A 162 -10.90 -11.21 0.83
CA GLY A 162 -11.55 -12.51 1.08
C GLY A 162 -10.92 -13.71 0.38
N CYS A 163 -9.74 -13.54 -0.24
CA CYS A 163 -9.05 -14.61 -0.97
C CYS A 163 -8.69 -15.80 -0.09
N GLY A 164 -8.29 -15.58 1.17
CA GLY A 164 -8.02 -16.64 2.14
C GLY A 164 -9.23 -17.53 2.39
N ASN A 165 -10.41 -16.94 2.57
CA ASN A 165 -11.66 -17.69 2.74
C ASN A 165 -12.02 -18.48 1.46
N ARG A 166 -11.88 -17.88 0.27
CA ARG A 166 -12.13 -18.59 -1.00
C ARG A 166 -11.21 -19.79 -1.16
N ALA A 167 -9.91 -19.64 -0.89
CA ALA A 167 -8.95 -20.73 -0.93
C ALA A 167 -9.27 -21.84 0.07
N ALA A 168 -9.66 -21.50 1.30
CA ALA A 168 -10.05 -22.47 2.31
C ALA A 168 -11.30 -23.28 1.91
N VAL A 169 -12.33 -22.59 1.34
CA VAL A 169 -13.56 -23.27 0.84
C VAL A 169 -13.23 -24.20 -0.32
N THR A 170 -12.39 -23.78 -1.27
CA THR A 170 -11.97 -24.62 -2.40
C THR A 170 -11.22 -25.85 -1.91
N ALA A 171 -10.27 -25.70 -1.01
CA ALA A 171 -9.52 -26.80 -0.43
C ALA A 171 -10.43 -27.79 0.36
N TYR A 172 -11.42 -27.26 1.09
CA TYR A 172 -12.39 -28.09 1.80
C TYR A 172 -13.25 -28.94 0.83
N ARG A 173 -13.76 -28.33 -0.25
CA ARG A 173 -14.56 -29.02 -1.28
C ARG A 173 -13.74 -30.12 -1.97
N ALA A 174 -12.48 -29.84 -2.31
CA ALA A 174 -11.59 -30.83 -2.93
C ALA A 174 -11.35 -32.05 -2.02
N ARG A 175 -11.08 -31.83 -0.71
CA ARG A 175 -10.92 -32.92 0.26
C ARG A 175 -12.18 -33.78 0.37
N ARG A 176 -13.38 -33.16 0.41
CA ARG A 176 -14.64 -33.93 0.45
C ARG A 176 -14.86 -34.75 -0.80
N ALA A 177 -14.57 -34.23 -1.98
CA ALA A 177 -14.69 -34.99 -3.22
C ALA A 177 -13.78 -36.24 -3.23
N ALA A 178 -12.52 -36.07 -2.79
CA ALA A 178 -11.56 -37.18 -2.70
C ALA A 178 -11.93 -38.23 -1.66
N SER A 179 -12.70 -37.91 -0.63
CA SER A 179 -13.15 -38.87 0.39
C SER A 179 -14.42 -39.66 0.00
N HIS A 180 -15.03 -39.35 -1.17
CA HIS A 180 -16.23 -40.03 -1.69
C HIS A 180 -15.95 -40.79 -3.00
N SER A 181 -14.68 -40.84 -3.44
CA SER A 181 -14.17 -41.63 -4.56
C SER A 181 -13.41 -42.85 -4.07
#